data_37518d7fc280e53904d359aac635781f
#
_entry.id   37518d7fc280e53904d359aac635781f
#
_cell.length_a   1.000
_cell.length_b   1.000
_cell.length_c   1.000
_cell.angle_alpha   90.00
_cell.angle_beta   90.00
_cell.angle_gamma   90.00
#
_symmetry.space_group_name_H-M   'P 1'
#
loop_
_entity.id
_entity.type
_entity.pdbx_description
1 polymer ?
#
loop_
_entity_poly.entity_id
_entity_poly.type
_entity_poly.pdbx_seq_one_letter_code
_entity_poly.pdbx_strand_id
1 'polypeptide(L)'
;MSHPNIFITGAGGYVGRNLIRHFTAAGARVTGLARSDSSAATIAQLGAMHVRGDMLTTDLAPLMAGATVLIHAAADLDHGPADRALRNNAEGTRRVFAAASEAGISTAVHISSDSVLQDGRPLRDVAENHPPPRRPAGAYSAGKAEAERLALAAAAGMKVIVLRPRMIWGRDDTTAMPKLIAMVRSGRFAWISGGDYLSSTTHIANLCHAVDLALQRGGLGEIYHITDGMPRSFRETVSALLSSQGLQVPTKSMPRSLLRVIASAGELMHRGSGGRLKGPVSRQELATSAVEVTLDISKAQRELCYKPIISWQEGLAELALMSVKQSA
;
A
#
# COMPACT_ATOMS: atom_id res chain seq x y z
N MET A 1 -25.58 -13.10 -13.13
CA MET A 1 -25.08 -13.00 -11.73
C MET A 1 -25.20 -11.54 -11.33
N SER A 2 -25.74 -11.22 -10.15
CA SER A 2 -25.81 -9.83 -9.68
C SER A 2 -24.39 -9.33 -9.39
N HIS A 3 -24.06 -8.14 -9.89
CA HIS A 3 -22.78 -7.50 -9.59
C HIS A 3 -22.66 -7.27 -8.08
N PRO A 4 -21.43 -7.44 -7.49
CA PRO A 4 -21.23 -7.25 -6.06
C PRO A 4 -21.47 -5.80 -5.67
N ASN A 5 -22.00 -5.58 -4.47
CA ASN A 5 -22.09 -4.27 -3.86
C ASN A 5 -20.88 -4.08 -2.95
N ILE A 6 -19.94 -3.24 -3.35
CA ILE A 6 -18.60 -3.13 -2.76
C ILE A 6 -18.50 -1.87 -1.90
N PHE A 7 -18.10 -2.04 -0.64
CA PHE A 7 -17.74 -0.93 0.23
C PHE A 7 -16.21 -0.81 0.32
N ILE A 8 -15.66 0.39 0.04
CA ILE A 8 -14.21 0.64 0.04
C ILE A 8 -13.85 1.67 1.10
N THR A 9 -13.00 1.29 2.05
CA THR A 9 -12.32 2.26 2.92
C THR A 9 -11.01 2.71 2.29
N GLY A 10 -10.59 3.95 2.55
CA GLY A 10 -9.44 4.53 1.83
C GLY A 10 -9.74 4.86 0.36
N ALA A 11 -11.03 4.98 0.03
CA ALA A 11 -11.56 5.15 -1.33
C ALA A 11 -11.00 6.38 -2.07
N GLY A 12 -10.77 7.50 -1.36
CA GLY A 12 -10.15 8.72 -1.93
C GLY A 12 -8.62 8.65 -2.06
N GLY A 13 -7.98 7.61 -1.53
CA GLY A 13 -6.53 7.40 -1.60
C GLY A 13 -6.07 6.78 -2.92
N TYR A 14 -4.75 6.61 -3.07
CA TYR A 14 -4.13 6.08 -4.28
C TYR A 14 -4.73 4.73 -4.71
N VAL A 15 -4.66 3.73 -3.85
CA VAL A 15 -5.19 2.38 -4.14
C VAL A 15 -6.70 2.42 -4.32
N GLY A 16 -7.43 3.11 -3.42
CA GLY A 16 -8.89 3.19 -3.45
C GLY A 16 -9.45 3.78 -4.74
N ARG A 17 -8.84 4.86 -5.26
CA ARG A 17 -9.27 5.47 -6.54
C ARG A 17 -9.13 4.51 -7.72
N ASN A 18 -8.06 3.75 -7.77
CA ASN A 18 -7.84 2.76 -8.82
C ASN A 18 -8.79 1.57 -8.69
N LEU A 19 -9.08 1.11 -7.46
CA LEU A 19 -10.10 0.10 -7.19
C LEU A 19 -11.50 0.57 -7.63
N ILE A 20 -11.88 1.82 -7.33
CA ILE A 20 -13.14 2.38 -7.80
C ILE A 20 -13.23 2.29 -9.31
N ARG A 21 -12.23 2.80 -10.06
CA ARG A 21 -12.24 2.73 -11.54
C ARG A 21 -12.35 1.29 -12.05
N HIS A 22 -11.59 0.38 -11.45
CA HIS A 22 -11.61 -1.02 -11.85
C HIS A 22 -13.00 -1.65 -11.71
N PHE A 23 -13.61 -1.51 -10.54
CA PHE A 23 -14.88 -2.14 -10.25
C PHE A 23 -16.09 -1.43 -10.87
N THR A 24 -16.08 -0.11 -10.99
CA THR A 24 -17.14 0.63 -11.69
C THR A 24 -17.11 0.33 -13.20
N ALA A 25 -15.93 0.20 -13.81
CA ALA A 25 -15.79 -0.22 -15.20
C ALA A 25 -16.31 -1.65 -15.43
N ALA A 26 -16.22 -2.53 -14.43
CA ALA A 26 -16.79 -3.88 -14.45
C ALA A 26 -18.29 -3.91 -14.11
N GLY A 27 -18.95 -2.77 -13.90
CA GLY A 27 -20.38 -2.68 -13.60
C GLY A 27 -20.77 -2.94 -12.15
N ALA A 28 -19.80 -3.04 -11.22
CA ALA A 28 -20.10 -3.21 -9.80
C ALA A 28 -20.63 -1.90 -9.20
N ARG A 29 -21.49 -2.02 -8.17
CA ARG A 29 -21.87 -0.88 -7.34
C ARG A 29 -20.80 -0.66 -6.29
N VAL A 30 -20.21 0.54 -6.29
CA VAL A 30 -19.13 0.89 -5.37
C VAL A 30 -19.55 2.05 -4.49
N THR A 31 -19.38 1.86 -3.16
CA THR A 31 -19.56 2.92 -2.16
C THR A 31 -18.22 3.14 -1.46
N GLY A 32 -17.71 4.36 -1.47
CA GLY A 32 -16.46 4.75 -0.85
C GLY A 32 -16.66 5.54 0.45
N LEU A 33 -15.93 5.17 1.51
CA LEU A 33 -15.86 5.96 2.74
C LEU A 33 -14.99 7.19 2.53
N ALA A 34 -15.57 8.38 2.75
CA ALA A 34 -14.92 9.68 2.58
C ALA A 34 -14.78 10.40 3.92
N ARG A 35 -13.56 10.77 4.30
CA ARG A 35 -13.29 11.55 5.52
C ARG A 35 -13.40 13.07 5.29
N SER A 36 -13.17 13.53 4.06
CA SER A 36 -13.19 14.95 3.69
C SER A 36 -14.06 15.21 2.46
N ASP A 37 -14.45 16.48 2.22
CA ASP A 37 -15.23 16.86 1.04
C ASP A 37 -14.43 16.63 -0.25
N SER A 38 -13.11 16.87 -0.24
CA SER A 38 -12.24 16.57 -1.37
C SER A 38 -12.20 15.07 -1.69
N SER A 39 -12.19 14.21 -0.67
CA SER A 39 -12.29 12.77 -0.87
C SER A 39 -13.64 12.37 -1.43
N ALA A 40 -14.75 12.93 -0.93
CA ALA A 40 -16.09 12.69 -1.43
C ALA A 40 -16.24 13.09 -2.90
N ALA A 41 -15.78 14.30 -3.26
CA ALA A 41 -15.77 14.78 -4.64
C ALA A 41 -14.95 13.86 -5.57
N THR A 42 -13.77 13.42 -5.13
CA THR A 42 -12.93 12.49 -5.90
C THR A 42 -13.66 11.16 -6.15
N ILE A 43 -14.30 10.59 -5.13
CA ILE A 43 -15.06 9.32 -5.25
C ILE A 43 -16.21 9.47 -6.24
N ALA A 44 -16.97 10.56 -6.14
CA ALA A 44 -18.09 10.83 -7.04
C ALA A 44 -17.65 11.02 -8.49
N GLN A 45 -16.55 11.74 -8.73
CA GLN A 45 -15.95 11.92 -10.07
C GLN A 45 -15.52 10.59 -10.73
N LEU A 46 -15.24 9.57 -9.92
CA LEU A 46 -14.89 8.23 -10.38
C LEU A 46 -16.10 7.32 -10.61
N GLY A 47 -17.32 7.86 -10.48
CA GLY A 47 -18.56 7.13 -10.72
C GLY A 47 -19.03 6.25 -9.56
N ALA A 48 -18.47 6.43 -8.37
CA ALA A 48 -18.88 5.69 -7.17
C ALA A 48 -19.73 6.56 -6.24
N MET A 49 -20.57 5.90 -5.44
CA MET A 49 -21.27 6.54 -4.32
C MET A 49 -20.25 6.84 -3.20
N HIS A 50 -20.51 7.88 -2.42
CA HIS A 50 -19.71 8.18 -1.23
C HIS A 50 -20.58 8.31 -0.01
N VAL A 51 -20.03 7.92 1.13
CA VAL A 51 -20.62 8.16 2.46
C VAL A 51 -19.59 8.85 3.34
N ARG A 52 -20.06 9.79 4.18
CA ARG A 52 -19.19 10.57 5.06
C ARG A 52 -18.96 9.82 6.36
N GLY A 53 -17.68 9.69 6.73
CA GLY A 53 -17.31 9.07 7.99
C GLY A 53 -15.81 8.96 8.18
N ASP A 54 -15.40 8.86 9.43
CA ASP A 54 -14.03 8.53 9.84
C ASP A 54 -14.04 7.14 10.52
N MET A 55 -13.14 6.25 10.08
CA MET A 55 -13.08 4.89 10.62
C MET A 55 -12.78 4.82 12.12
N LEU A 56 -12.27 5.91 12.72
CA LEU A 56 -11.93 5.96 14.14
C LEU A 56 -13.08 6.47 15.02
N THR A 57 -14.01 7.27 14.48
CA THR A 57 -15.02 7.98 15.29
C THR A 57 -16.45 7.74 14.88
N THR A 58 -16.69 7.42 13.59
CA THR A 58 -18.05 7.24 13.06
C THR A 58 -18.57 5.84 13.35
N ASP A 59 -19.87 5.69 13.55
CA ASP A 59 -20.55 4.40 13.46
C ASP A 59 -20.63 3.97 11.98
N LEU A 60 -19.91 2.89 11.65
CA LEU A 60 -19.73 2.48 10.26
C LEU A 60 -20.75 1.46 9.77
N ALA A 61 -21.38 0.70 10.67
CA ALA A 61 -22.28 -0.38 10.27
C ALA A 61 -23.49 0.12 9.44
N PRO A 62 -24.17 1.21 9.80
CA PRO A 62 -25.24 1.77 8.97
C PRO A 62 -24.76 2.26 7.59
N LEU A 63 -23.50 2.74 7.51
CA LEU A 63 -22.91 3.21 6.25
C LEU A 63 -22.59 2.07 5.29
N MET A 64 -22.43 0.85 5.81
CA MET A 64 -22.14 -0.37 5.05
C MET A 64 -23.40 -1.15 4.66
N ALA A 65 -24.58 -0.64 5.01
CA ALA A 65 -25.85 -1.34 4.77
C ALA A 65 -26.01 -1.74 3.29
N GLY A 66 -26.35 -3.01 3.05
CA GLY A 66 -26.53 -3.56 1.71
C GLY A 66 -25.25 -3.87 0.93
N ALA A 67 -24.07 -3.55 1.46
CA ALA A 67 -22.81 -4.02 0.87
C ALA A 67 -22.64 -5.53 1.10
N THR A 68 -22.12 -6.23 0.12
CA THR A 68 -21.79 -7.68 0.20
C THR A 68 -20.30 -7.94 0.33
N VAL A 69 -19.50 -6.96 -0.06
CA VAL A 69 -18.04 -7.02 -0.09
C VAL A 69 -17.44 -5.78 0.59
N LEU A 70 -16.44 -5.99 1.43
CA LEU A 70 -15.55 -4.95 1.95
C LEU A 70 -14.19 -5.02 1.25
N ILE A 71 -13.67 -3.87 0.79
CA ILE A 71 -12.25 -3.73 0.46
C ILE A 71 -11.65 -2.71 1.42
N HIS A 72 -10.82 -3.19 2.35
CA HIS A 72 -10.16 -2.33 3.33
C HIS A 72 -8.79 -1.91 2.81
N ALA A 73 -8.73 -0.73 2.16
CA ALA A 73 -7.50 -0.13 1.63
C ALA A 73 -7.04 1.11 2.41
N ALA A 74 -7.75 1.49 3.48
CA ALA A 74 -7.34 2.60 4.33
C ALA A 74 -6.09 2.24 5.14
N ALA A 75 -5.14 3.16 5.18
CA ALA A 75 -3.97 3.07 6.05
C ALA A 75 -3.47 4.47 6.39
N ASP A 76 -3.00 4.65 7.63
CA ASP A 76 -2.23 5.82 8.02
C ASP A 76 -0.76 5.57 7.63
N LEU A 77 -0.29 6.31 6.62
CA LEU A 77 1.08 6.24 6.11
C LEU A 77 2.01 7.25 6.79
N ASP A 78 1.54 7.97 7.82
CA ASP A 78 2.37 8.94 8.52
C ASP A 78 3.43 8.20 9.35
N HIS A 79 4.68 8.52 9.07
CA HIS A 79 5.85 8.09 9.84
C HIS A 79 6.13 9.04 11.03
N GLY A 80 5.11 9.78 11.49
CA GLY A 80 5.13 10.66 12.65
C GLY A 80 5.40 9.92 13.97
N PRO A 81 5.06 10.51 15.15
CA PRO A 81 5.29 9.86 16.45
C PRO A 81 4.77 8.44 16.44
N ALA A 82 5.65 7.51 16.84
CA ALA A 82 5.55 6.08 16.60
C ALA A 82 4.18 5.46 16.92
N ASP A 83 3.50 5.95 17.95
CA ASP A 83 2.27 5.35 18.42
C ASP A 83 0.99 5.74 17.65
N ARG A 84 1.02 6.82 16.88
CA ARG A 84 -0.19 7.30 16.20
C ARG A 84 -0.57 6.43 15.02
N ALA A 85 0.36 6.18 14.09
CA ALA A 85 0.10 5.35 12.91
C ALA A 85 -0.22 3.91 13.33
N LEU A 86 0.46 3.38 14.34
CA LEU A 86 0.17 2.07 14.92
C LEU A 86 -1.28 2.01 15.43
N ARG A 87 -1.68 2.95 16.29
CA ARG A 87 -3.05 2.98 16.84
C ARG A 87 -4.10 3.19 15.77
N ASN A 88 -3.89 4.13 14.84
CA ASN A 88 -4.86 4.42 13.80
C ASN A 88 -5.08 3.22 12.86
N ASN A 89 -4.01 2.52 12.47
CA ASN A 89 -4.12 1.35 11.61
C ASN A 89 -4.79 0.18 12.35
N ALA A 90 -4.38 -0.11 13.57
CA ALA A 90 -4.95 -1.20 14.37
C ALA A 90 -6.42 -0.94 14.73
N GLU A 91 -6.71 0.20 15.36
CA GLU A 91 -8.07 0.53 15.81
C GLU A 91 -9.02 0.76 14.64
N GLY A 92 -8.57 1.45 13.58
CA GLY A 92 -9.37 1.64 12.38
C GLY A 92 -9.76 0.30 11.74
N THR A 93 -8.81 -0.62 11.60
CA THR A 93 -9.10 -1.96 11.06
C THR A 93 -10.06 -2.73 11.96
N ARG A 94 -9.84 -2.73 13.28
CA ARG A 94 -10.74 -3.40 14.23
C ARG A 94 -12.18 -2.91 14.07
N ARG A 95 -12.40 -1.59 14.03
CA ARG A 95 -13.72 -0.98 13.89
C ARG A 95 -14.37 -1.26 12.53
N VAL A 96 -13.59 -1.18 11.45
CA VAL A 96 -14.07 -1.46 10.09
C VAL A 96 -14.55 -2.90 9.96
N PHE A 97 -13.79 -3.87 10.46
CA PHE A 97 -14.17 -5.29 10.39
C PHE A 97 -15.33 -5.65 11.32
N ALA A 98 -15.41 -5.03 12.50
CA ALA A 98 -16.55 -5.19 13.40
C ALA A 98 -17.85 -4.68 12.73
N ALA A 99 -17.80 -3.47 12.15
CA ALA A 99 -18.94 -2.88 11.44
C ALA A 99 -19.33 -3.70 10.19
N ALA A 100 -18.35 -4.25 9.46
CA ALA A 100 -18.63 -5.12 8.32
C ALA A 100 -19.35 -6.41 8.72
N SER A 101 -18.94 -7.01 9.84
CA SER A 101 -19.63 -8.17 10.41
C SER A 101 -21.06 -7.84 10.84
N GLU A 102 -21.27 -6.71 11.52
CA GLU A 102 -22.58 -6.23 11.95
C GLU A 102 -23.49 -5.92 10.76
N ALA A 103 -22.95 -5.32 9.69
CA ALA A 103 -23.67 -5.05 8.45
C ALA A 103 -23.96 -6.32 7.60
N GLY A 104 -23.49 -7.50 8.01
CA GLY A 104 -23.72 -8.76 7.30
C GLY A 104 -22.85 -8.92 6.04
N ILE A 105 -21.73 -8.22 5.94
CA ILE A 105 -20.78 -8.40 4.82
C ILE A 105 -20.17 -9.81 4.88
N SER A 106 -20.27 -10.54 3.79
CA SER A 106 -19.84 -11.95 3.73
C SER A 106 -18.38 -12.13 3.31
N THR A 107 -17.81 -11.16 2.59
CA THR A 107 -16.45 -11.27 2.03
C THR A 107 -15.70 -9.96 2.20
N ALA A 108 -14.43 -10.04 2.64
CA ALA A 108 -13.56 -8.89 2.78
C ALA A 108 -12.18 -9.15 2.17
N VAL A 109 -11.63 -8.13 1.48
CA VAL A 109 -10.23 -8.09 1.07
C VAL A 109 -9.52 -6.99 1.87
N HIS A 110 -8.48 -7.37 2.61
CA HIS A 110 -7.61 -6.44 3.33
C HIS A 110 -6.34 -6.17 2.53
N ILE A 111 -6.11 -4.91 2.16
CA ILE A 111 -4.85 -4.50 1.53
C ILE A 111 -3.80 -4.28 2.63
N SER A 112 -2.98 -5.30 2.85
CA SER A 112 -1.86 -5.28 3.77
C SER A 112 -0.60 -4.72 3.07
N SER A 113 0.58 -5.20 3.43
CA SER A 113 1.86 -4.80 2.84
C SER A 113 2.93 -5.84 3.19
N ASP A 114 3.94 -5.99 2.35
CA ASP A 114 5.17 -6.73 2.66
C ASP A 114 5.89 -6.18 3.90
N SER A 115 5.62 -4.93 4.28
CA SER A 115 6.22 -4.28 5.45
C SER A 115 5.96 -5.03 6.77
N VAL A 116 4.91 -5.87 6.84
CA VAL A 116 4.61 -6.72 8.00
C VAL A 116 5.72 -7.74 8.29
N LEU A 117 6.54 -8.08 7.28
CA LEU A 117 7.65 -9.01 7.38
C LEU A 117 9.01 -8.33 7.61
N GLN A 118 9.06 -6.98 7.62
CA GLN A 118 10.32 -6.25 7.57
C GLN A 118 10.85 -5.87 8.96
N ASP A 119 12.14 -6.12 9.19
CA ASP A 119 12.91 -5.69 10.36
C ASP A 119 14.21 -4.95 9.99
N GLY A 120 14.41 -4.68 8.70
CA GLY A 120 15.63 -4.06 8.15
C GLY A 120 16.68 -5.05 7.70
N ARG A 121 16.37 -6.36 7.72
CA ARG A 121 17.19 -7.41 7.09
C ARG A 121 16.67 -7.69 5.68
N PRO A 122 17.53 -8.21 4.80
CA PRO A 122 17.09 -8.67 3.49
C PRO A 122 16.05 -9.79 3.61
N LEU A 123 15.03 -9.72 2.75
CA LEU A 123 14.05 -10.78 2.52
C LEU A 123 14.22 -11.24 1.07
N ARG A 124 14.56 -12.52 0.87
CA ARG A 124 14.87 -13.05 -0.46
C ARG A 124 13.92 -14.16 -0.81
N ASP A 125 13.10 -13.90 -1.82
CA ASP A 125 12.14 -14.87 -2.35
C ASP A 125 11.27 -15.49 -1.25
N VAL A 126 10.75 -14.62 -0.33
CA VAL A 126 10.03 -15.11 0.84
C VAL A 126 8.58 -15.39 0.50
N ALA A 127 8.07 -16.54 0.98
CA ALA A 127 6.68 -16.94 0.86
C ALA A 127 5.82 -16.39 2.03
N GLU A 128 4.49 -16.54 1.93
CA GLU A 128 3.53 -16.00 2.89
C GLU A 128 3.65 -16.59 4.31
N ASN A 129 4.20 -17.80 4.43
CA ASN A 129 4.46 -18.47 5.71
C ASN A 129 5.74 -17.98 6.41
N HIS A 130 6.48 -17.03 5.82
CA HIS A 130 7.62 -16.41 6.50
C HIS A 130 7.16 -15.77 7.82
N PRO A 131 7.78 -16.11 8.96
CA PRO A 131 7.32 -15.62 10.25
C PRO A 131 7.47 -14.10 10.37
N PRO A 132 6.50 -13.41 10.97
CA PRO A 132 6.64 -11.98 11.23
C PRO A 132 7.82 -11.72 12.19
N PRO A 133 8.53 -10.60 12.04
CA PRO A 133 9.67 -10.29 12.88
C PRO A 133 9.24 -9.96 14.30
N ARG A 134 10.03 -10.38 15.29
CA ARG A 134 9.80 -10.01 16.70
C ARG A 134 9.86 -8.50 16.94
N ARG A 135 10.61 -7.78 16.13
CA ARG A 135 10.77 -6.32 16.18
C ARG A 135 10.57 -5.76 14.77
N PRO A 136 9.37 -5.31 14.41
CA PRO A 136 9.10 -4.68 13.13
C PRO A 136 10.03 -3.48 12.87
N ALA A 137 10.22 -3.15 11.60
CA ALA A 137 11.10 -2.07 11.15
C ALA A 137 10.77 -0.69 11.75
N GLY A 138 9.51 -0.50 12.14
CA GLY A 138 9.03 0.74 12.78
C GLY A 138 7.52 0.70 13.00
N ALA A 139 6.95 1.84 13.39
CA ALA A 139 5.54 1.96 13.77
C ALA A 139 4.57 1.63 12.64
N TYR A 140 4.88 2.01 11.41
CA TYR A 140 4.07 1.67 10.24
C TYR A 140 4.03 0.14 10.03
N SER A 141 5.20 -0.53 10.03
CA SER A 141 5.28 -1.98 9.90
C SER A 141 4.55 -2.71 11.02
N ALA A 142 4.70 -2.24 12.27
CA ALA A 142 3.99 -2.77 13.42
C ALA A 142 2.47 -2.56 13.31
N GLY A 143 2.05 -1.38 12.87
CA GLY A 143 0.63 -1.04 12.66
C GLY A 143 -0.02 -1.88 11.57
N LYS A 144 0.69 -2.11 10.45
CA LYS A 144 0.20 -2.98 9.37
C LYS A 144 0.13 -4.44 9.81
N ALA A 145 1.11 -4.93 10.59
CA ALA A 145 1.09 -6.30 11.12
C ALA A 145 -0.08 -6.52 12.09
N GLU A 146 -0.35 -5.55 12.98
CA GLU A 146 -1.49 -5.63 13.90
C GLU A 146 -2.82 -5.51 13.16
N ALA A 147 -2.94 -4.60 12.16
CA ALA A 147 -4.11 -4.47 11.32
C ALA A 147 -4.40 -5.78 10.55
N GLU A 148 -3.38 -6.44 10.01
CA GLU A 148 -3.52 -7.73 9.33
C GLU A 148 -4.01 -8.83 10.28
N ARG A 149 -3.43 -8.91 11.49
CA ARG A 149 -3.85 -9.85 12.52
C ARG A 149 -5.33 -9.65 12.91
N LEU A 150 -5.75 -8.39 13.07
CA LEU A 150 -7.14 -8.05 13.39
C LEU A 150 -8.09 -8.36 12.25
N ALA A 151 -7.69 -8.12 11.00
CA ALA A 151 -8.47 -8.51 9.83
C ALA A 151 -8.66 -10.03 9.75
N LEU A 152 -7.58 -10.79 9.94
CA LEU A 152 -7.65 -12.26 9.95
C LEU A 152 -8.48 -12.82 11.11
N ALA A 153 -8.49 -12.16 12.27
CA ALA A 153 -9.34 -12.57 13.39
C ALA A 153 -10.84 -12.48 13.05
N ALA A 154 -11.24 -11.62 12.12
CA ALA A 154 -12.62 -11.53 11.64
C ALA A 154 -13.03 -12.67 10.69
N ALA A 155 -12.09 -13.51 10.26
CA ALA A 155 -12.36 -14.65 9.39
C ALA A 155 -13.25 -15.74 10.04
N ALA A 156 -13.47 -15.68 11.34
CA ALA A 156 -14.43 -16.54 12.02
C ALA A 156 -15.90 -16.29 11.61
N GLY A 157 -16.22 -15.08 11.12
CA GLY A 157 -17.58 -14.67 10.75
C GLY A 157 -17.77 -14.24 9.30
N MET A 158 -16.67 -14.00 8.56
CA MET A 158 -16.72 -13.62 7.14
C MET A 158 -15.48 -14.16 6.39
N LYS A 159 -15.59 -14.33 5.09
CA LYS A 159 -14.46 -14.72 4.24
C LYS A 159 -13.48 -13.52 4.13
N VAL A 160 -12.37 -13.58 4.86
CA VAL A 160 -11.32 -12.55 4.81
C VAL A 160 -10.16 -13.05 3.97
N ILE A 161 -9.71 -12.24 3.01
CA ILE A 161 -8.52 -12.47 2.19
C ILE A 161 -7.56 -11.30 2.41
N VAL A 162 -6.28 -11.58 2.55
CA VAL A 162 -5.24 -10.57 2.74
C VAL A 162 -4.32 -10.54 1.53
N LEU A 163 -4.09 -9.34 0.98
CA LEU A 163 -3.11 -9.14 -0.08
C LEU A 163 -1.94 -8.31 0.46
N ARG A 164 -0.72 -8.80 0.26
CA ARG A 164 0.53 -8.11 0.61
C ARG A 164 1.24 -7.63 -0.66
N PRO A 165 0.90 -6.45 -1.19
CA PRO A 165 1.67 -5.82 -2.26
C PRO A 165 2.98 -5.25 -1.71
N ARG A 166 3.94 -5.03 -2.61
CA ARG A 166 5.17 -4.30 -2.33
C ARG A 166 5.36 -3.15 -3.31
N MET A 167 5.80 -1.99 -2.79
CA MET A 167 6.18 -0.82 -3.59
C MET A 167 5.20 -0.60 -4.77
N ILE A 168 3.97 -0.25 -4.42
CA ILE A 168 2.92 -0.02 -5.41
C ILE A 168 3.29 1.19 -6.26
N TRP A 169 3.21 1.04 -7.59
CA TRP A 169 3.53 2.08 -8.57
C TRP A 169 2.51 2.12 -9.71
N GLY A 170 2.51 3.20 -10.48
CA GLY A 170 1.59 3.38 -11.60
C GLY A 170 0.82 4.69 -11.52
N ARG A 171 -0.26 4.80 -12.29
CA ARG A 171 -1.05 6.03 -12.37
C ARG A 171 -1.64 6.45 -11.04
N ASP A 172 -1.79 7.77 -10.86
CA ASP A 172 -2.38 8.40 -9.66
C ASP A 172 -1.59 8.16 -8.37
N ASP A 173 -0.32 7.77 -8.42
CA ASP A 173 0.50 7.66 -7.22
C ASP A 173 0.64 9.02 -6.55
N THR A 174 0.02 9.13 -5.38
CA THR A 174 0.09 10.30 -4.48
C THR A 174 1.01 10.06 -3.29
N THR A 175 1.74 8.95 -3.26
CA THR A 175 2.52 8.50 -2.10
C THR A 175 4.02 8.53 -2.34
N ALA A 176 4.53 7.67 -3.20
CA ALA A 176 5.98 7.50 -3.41
C ALA A 176 6.52 8.43 -4.50
N MET A 177 5.86 8.50 -5.65
CA MET A 177 6.32 9.27 -6.80
C MET A 177 6.46 10.78 -6.53
N PRO A 178 5.48 11.47 -5.90
CA PRO A 178 5.64 12.90 -5.60
C PRO A 178 6.81 13.18 -4.65
N LYS A 179 7.05 12.32 -3.66
CA LYS A 179 8.18 12.43 -2.74
C LYS A 179 9.51 12.24 -3.47
N LEU A 180 9.58 11.24 -4.34
CA LEU A 180 10.75 10.95 -5.16
C LEU A 180 11.10 12.15 -6.06
N ILE A 181 10.12 12.69 -6.80
CA ILE A 181 10.27 13.87 -7.65
C ILE A 181 10.76 15.07 -6.84
N ALA A 182 10.15 15.33 -5.68
CA ALA A 182 10.54 16.43 -4.80
C ALA A 182 12.00 16.29 -4.30
N MET A 183 12.43 15.08 -3.93
CA MET A 183 13.81 14.82 -3.52
C MET A 183 14.80 15.04 -4.66
N VAL A 184 14.47 14.59 -5.88
CA VAL A 184 15.33 14.78 -7.05
C VAL A 184 15.43 16.27 -7.40
N ARG A 185 14.29 16.98 -7.52
CA ARG A 185 14.27 18.41 -7.84
C ARG A 185 14.99 19.29 -6.81
N SER A 186 14.96 18.89 -5.54
CA SER A 186 15.67 19.61 -4.47
C SER A 186 17.14 19.20 -4.29
N GLY A 187 17.69 18.30 -5.14
CA GLY A 187 19.07 17.81 -5.04
C GLY A 187 19.36 16.96 -3.81
N ARG A 188 18.32 16.56 -3.05
CA ARG A 188 18.46 15.76 -1.82
C ARG A 188 18.48 14.26 -2.06
N PHE A 189 18.16 13.81 -3.26
CA PHE A 189 18.18 12.38 -3.59
C PHE A 189 19.62 11.85 -3.64
N ALA A 190 19.84 10.71 -3.05
CA ALA A 190 21.08 9.94 -3.20
C ALA A 190 20.75 8.44 -3.16
N TRP A 191 21.41 7.66 -4.00
CA TRP A 191 21.33 6.20 -3.97
C TRP A 191 21.89 5.67 -2.65
N ILE A 192 21.20 4.72 -2.04
CA ILE A 192 21.70 4.05 -0.85
C ILE A 192 22.54 2.86 -1.31
N SER A 193 23.86 2.91 -1.06
CA SER A 193 24.83 1.89 -1.49
C SER A 193 24.64 1.46 -2.96
N GLY A 194 24.53 2.46 -3.86
CA GLY A 194 24.35 2.22 -5.28
C GLY A 194 22.92 1.90 -5.74
N GLY A 195 22.09 1.37 -4.87
CA GLY A 195 20.72 0.95 -5.20
C GLY A 195 20.62 -0.40 -5.92
N ASP A 196 21.68 -1.21 -5.92
CA ASP A 196 21.77 -2.43 -6.73
C ASP A 196 21.07 -3.66 -6.11
N TYR A 197 20.49 -3.51 -4.92
CA TYR A 197 19.70 -4.55 -4.27
C TYR A 197 18.34 -4.76 -4.97
N LEU A 198 17.90 -6.02 -5.07
CA LEU A 198 16.66 -6.39 -5.72
C LEU A 198 15.44 -5.98 -4.89
N SER A 199 14.40 -5.58 -5.58
CA SER A 199 13.10 -5.24 -4.99
C SER A 199 11.97 -5.73 -5.88
N SER A 200 11.01 -6.42 -5.29
CA SER A 200 9.72 -6.65 -5.94
C SER A 200 8.94 -5.33 -6.00
N THR A 201 8.08 -5.20 -7.00
CA THR A 201 7.16 -4.08 -7.21
C THR A 201 5.78 -4.59 -7.55
N THR A 202 4.76 -3.74 -7.41
CA THR A 202 3.38 -4.08 -7.77
C THR A 202 2.78 -2.92 -8.54
N HIS A 203 2.53 -3.08 -9.84
CA HIS A 203 1.79 -2.09 -10.60
C HIS A 203 0.34 -2.01 -10.10
N ILE A 204 -0.19 -0.80 -10.01
CA ILE A 204 -1.53 -0.58 -9.43
C ILE A 204 -2.63 -1.36 -10.14
N ALA A 205 -2.57 -1.52 -11.46
CA ALA A 205 -3.55 -2.33 -12.20
C ALA A 205 -3.42 -3.82 -11.88
N ASN A 206 -2.20 -4.32 -11.65
CA ASN A 206 -1.94 -5.69 -11.24
C ASN A 206 -2.50 -5.95 -9.83
N LEU A 207 -2.42 -4.97 -8.92
CA LEU A 207 -3.06 -5.04 -7.61
C LEU A 207 -4.59 -5.08 -7.74
N CYS A 208 -5.19 -4.20 -8.53
CA CYS A 208 -6.64 -4.19 -8.74
C CYS A 208 -7.13 -5.53 -9.32
N HIS A 209 -6.42 -6.10 -10.28
CA HIS A 209 -6.70 -7.44 -10.83
C HIS A 209 -6.57 -8.53 -9.76
N ALA A 210 -5.54 -8.46 -8.90
CA ALA A 210 -5.38 -9.41 -7.81
C ALA A 210 -6.53 -9.33 -6.79
N VAL A 211 -7.07 -8.13 -6.52
CA VAL A 211 -8.26 -7.96 -5.66
C VAL A 211 -9.47 -8.66 -6.29
N ASP A 212 -9.69 -8.49 -7.59
CA ASP A 212 -10.80 -9.16 -8.30
C ASP A 212 -10.66 -10.69 -8.25
N LEU A 213 -9.48 -11.23 -8.53
CA LEU A 213 -9.21 -12.66 -8.41
C LEU A 213 -9.36 -13.17 -6.96
N ALA A 214 -8.94 -12.39 -5.96
CA ALA A 214 -9.10 -12.73 -4.55
C ALA A 214 -10.58 -12.85 -4.16
N LEU A 215 -11.44 -11.97 -4.65
CA LEU A 215 -12.88 -12.04 -4.43
C LEU A 215 -13.50 -13.31 -5.04
N GLN A 216 -13.04 -13.71 -6.22
CA GLN A 216 -13.55 -14.87 -6.96
C GLN A 216 -13.01 -16.20 -6.40
N ARG A 217 -11.72 -16.29 -6.06
CA ARG A 217 -10.99 -17.54 -5.83
C ARG A 217 -10.30 -17.63 -4.48
N GLY A 218 -10.06 -16.50 -3.79
CA GLY A 218 -9.30 -16.47 -2.54
C GLY A 218 -9.90 -17.36 -1.46
N GLY A 219 -9.06 -18.04 -0.71
CA GLY A 219 -9.46 -18.89 0.41
C GLY A 219 -9.80 -18.08 1.67
N LEU A 220 -10.57 -18.69 2.57
CA LEU A 220 -10.90 -18.11 3.88
C LEU A 220 -9.63 -17.98 4.74
N GLY A 221 -9.33 -16.78 5.20
CA GLY A 221 -8.18 -16.50 6.06
C GLY A 221 -6.83 -16.53 5.34
N GLU A 222 -6.84 -16.62 4.00
CA GLU A 222 -5.61 -16.76 3.22
C GLU A 222 -4.92 -15.42 2.96
N ILE A 223 -3.59 -15.47 2.92
CA ILE A 223 -2.70 -14.36 2.63
C ILE A 223 -2.01 -14.63 1.30
N TYR A 224 -1.90 -13.61 0.45
CA TYR A 224 -1.22 -13.70 -0.84
C TYR A 224 -0.24 -12.54 -1.03
N HIS A 225 0.99 -12.85 -1.43
CA HIS A 225 1.93 -11.87 -1.95
C HIS A 225 1.55 -11.49 -3.37
N ILE A 226 1.55 -10.20 -3.69
CA ILE A 226 1.18 -9.69 -5.01
C ILE A 226 2.30 -8.79 -5.52
N THR A 227 2.92 -9.19 -6.63
CA THR A 227 3.99 -8.43 -7.30
C THR A 227 3.87 -8.51 -8.83
N ASP A 228 4.68 -7.73 -9.52
CA ASP A 228 4.80 -7.75 -11.00
C ASP A 228 5.57 -8.98 -11.53
N GLY A 229 5.89 -9.94 -10.66
CA GLY A 229 6.63 -11.16 -10.98
C GLY A 229 8.14 -10.97 -10.82
N MET A 230 8.84 -10.55 -11.87
CA MET A 230 10.31 -10.48 -11.87
C MET A 230 10.81 -9.27 -11.06
N PRO A 231 11.58 -9.49 -9.96
CA PRO A 231 12.19 -8.39 -9.22
C PRO A 231 13.28 -7.69 -10.04
N ARG A 232 13.46 -6.38 -9.78
CA ARG A 232 14.48 -5.52 -10.40
C ARG A 232 15.32 -4.85 -9.34
N SER A 233 16.49 -4.34 -9.73
CA SER A 233 17.25 -3.52 -8.80
C SER A 233 16.46 -2.24 -8.46
N PHE A 234 16.63 -1.76 -7.23
CA PHE A 234 16.00 -0.51 -6.81
C PHE A 234 16.44 0.65 -7.71
N ARG A 235 17.73 0.65 -8.14
CA ARG A 235 18.26 1.62 -9.09
C ARG A 235 17.56 1.56 -10.44
N GLU A 236 17.41 0.37 -11.03
CA GLU A 236 16.70 0.19 -12.31
C GLU A 236 15.26 0.71 -12.20
N THR A 237 14.55 0.29 -11.15
CA THR A 237 13.15 0.67 -10.90
C THR A 237 13.00 2.19 -10.79
N VAL A 238 13.76 2.82 -9.89
CA VAL A 238 13.64 4.27 -9.64
C VAL A 238 14.13 5.09 -10.84
N SER A 239 15.20 4.63 -11.53
CA SER A 239 15.68 5.31 -12.75
C SER A 239 14.63 5.32 -13.85
N ALA A 240 13.97 4.18 -14.10
CA ALA A 240 12.93 4.09 -15.10
C ALA A 240 11.70 4.94 -14.73
N LEU A 241 11.30 4.94 -13.46
CA LEU A 241 10.21 5.79 -12.97
C LEU A 241 10.53 7.29 -13.12
N LEU A 242 11.74 7.73 -12.80
CA LEU A 242 12.18 9.12 -12.99
C LEU A 242 12.21 9.50 -14.47
N SER A 243 12.75 8.62 -15.32
CA SER A 243 12.82 8.83 -16.78
C SER A 243 11.42 8.95 -17.40
N SER A 244 10.43 8.17 -16.93
CA SER A 244 9.03 8.29 -17.38
C SER A 244 8.41 9.65 -17.04
N GLN A 245 8.98 10.38 -16.08
CA GLN A 245 8.56 11.73 -15.69
C GLN A 245 9.45 12.83 -16.32
N GLY A 246 10.30 12.49 -17.28
CA GLY A 246 11.23 13.43 -17.92
C GLY A 246 12.33 13.95 -17.00
N LEU A 247 12.62 13.28 -15.88
CA LEU A 247 13.63 13.69 -14.92
C LEU A 247 14.97 12.99 -15.17
N GLN A 248 16.05 13.72 -14.98
CA GLN A 248 17.40 13.15 -15.01
C GLN A 248 17.63 12.26 -13.78
N VAL A 249 18.24 11.11 -14.03
CA VAL A 249 18.58 10.15 -12.97
C VAL A 249 19.77 10.67 -12.18
N PRO A 250 19.65 10.87 -10.85
CA PRO A 250 20.76 11.33 -10.03
C PRO A 250 21.92 10.32 -9.97
N THR A 251 23.15 10.83 -9.86
CA THR A 251 24.35 9.98 -9.77
C THR A 251 24.89 9.84 -8.35
N LYS A 252 24.51 10.75 -7.44
CA LYS A 252 24.98 10.78 -6.04
C LYS A 252 24.61 9.50 -5.30
N SER A 253 25.58 8.90 -4.61
CA SER A 253 25.38 7.71 -3.77
C SER A 253 25.94 7.92 -2.37
N MET A 254 25.32 7.30 -1.37
CA MET A 254 25.74 7.36 0.04
C MET A 254 25.77 5.94 0.62
N PRO A 255 26.81 5.59 1.41
CA PRO A 255 26.86 4.31 2.11
C PRO A 255 25.70 4.15 3.09
N ARG A 256 25.11 2.97 3.15
CA ARG A 256 24.02 2.65 4.09
C ARG A 256 24.43 2.82 5.55
N SER A 257 25.71 2.54 5.89
CA SER A 257 26.25 2.75 7.24
C SER A 257 26.16 4.20 7.69
N LEU A 258 26.51 5.14 6.80
CA LEU A 258 26.42 6.57 7.09
C LEU A 258 24.96 7.02 7.31
N LEU A 259 24.04 6.55 6.46
CA LEU A 259 22.61 6.86 6.59
C LEU A 259 22.01 6.28 7.88
N ARG A 260 22.49 5.12 8.35
CA ARG A 260 22.08 4.57 9.66
C ARG A 260 22.49 5.48 10.82
N VAL A 261 23.68 6.05 10.77
CA VAL A 261 24.14 7.01 11.79
C VAL A 261 23.27 8.28 11.75
N ILE A 262 23.03 8.83 10.56
CA ILE A 262 22.19 10.02 10.37
C ILE A 262 20.76 9.76 10.87
N ALA A 263 20.15 8.62 10.52
CA ALA A 263 18.82 8.25 10.98
C ALA A 263 18.75 8.08 12.50
N SER A 264 19.78 7.46 13.11
CA SER A 264 19.85 7.29 14.58
C SER A 264 19.99 8.62 15.30
N ALA A 265 20.84 9.51 14.80
CA ALA A 265 20.97 10.87 15.33
C ALA A 265 19.67 11.67 15.17
N GLY A 266 19.01 11.56 14.01
CA GLY A 266 17.71 12.18 13.75
C GLY A 266 16.61 11.72 14.71
N GLU A 267 16.55 10.42 15.03
CA GLU A 267 15.60 9.89 16.02
C GLU A 267 15.91 10.38 17.44
N LEU A 268 17.18 10.47 17.81
CA LEU A 268 17.56 10.98 19.12
C LEU A 268 17.18 12.47 19.25
N MET A 269 17.44 13.28 18.22
CA MET A 269 17.00 14.67 18.19
C MET A 269 15.46 14.79 18.24
N HIS A 270 14.76 13.93 17.51
CA HIS A 270 13.28 13.90 17.54
C HIS A 270 12.74 13.64 18.94
N ARG A 271 13.30 12.63 19.64
CA ARG A 271 12.94 12.32 21.03
C ARG A 271 13.29 13.47 21.98
N GLY A 272 14.48 14.01 21.89
CA GLY A 272 14.94 15.11 22.74
C GLY A 272 14.20 16.43 22.52
N SER A 273 13.64 16.66 21.32
CA SER A 273 12.86 17.86 20.98
C SER A 273 11.35 17.70 21.25
N GLY A 274 10.90 16.60 21.85
CA GLY A 274 9.46 16.31 21.99
C GLY A 274 8.72 16.19 20.67
N GLY A 275 9.39 15.68 19.62
CA GLY A 275 8.78 15.47 18.30
C GLY A 275 8.86 16.66 17.34
N ARG A 276 9.45 17.78 17.73
CA ARG A 276 9.51 19.02 16.92
C ARG A 276 10.52 18.95 15.77
N LEU A 277 11.64 18.27 15.95
CA LEU A 277 12.68 18.12 14.94
C LEU A 277 12.58 16.74 14.30
N LYS A 278 12.49 16.70 12.96
CA LYS A 278 12.52 15.46 12.18
C LYS A 278 13.87 15.33 11.48
N GLY A 279 14.48 14.15 11.57
CA GLY A 279 15.68 13.84 10.77
C GLY A 279 15.33 13.72 9.27
N PRO A 280 16.34 13.83 8.40
CA PRO A 280 16.16 13.77 6.95
C PRO A 280 15.73 12.39 6.45
N VAL A 281 16.01 11.32 7.21
CA VAL A 281 15.66 9.92 6.91
C VAL A 281 15.33 9.23 8.24
N SER A 282 14.26 8.45 8.29
CA SER A 282 13.92 7.63 9.44
C SER A 282 14.59 6.25 9.38
N ARG A 283 14.76 5.59 10.53
CA ARG A 283 15.24 4.20 10.56
C ARG A 283 14.28 3.26 9.85
N GLN A 284 12.97 3.53 9.92
CA GLN A 284 11.96 2.74 9.23
C GLN A 284 12.12 2.84 7.71
N GLU A 285 12.28 4.04 7.15
CA GLU A 285 12.52 4.22 5.72
C GLU A 285 13.77 3.47 5.25
N LEU A 286 14.87 3.53 6.03
CA LEU A 286 16.07 2.75 5.73
C LEU A 286 15.84 1.24 5.83
N ALA A 287 15.06 0.80 6.80
CA ALA A 287 14.78 -0.61 7.01
C ALA A 287 13.90 -1.21 5.90
N THR A 288 13.01 -0.41 5.32
CA THR A 288 12.05 -0.88 4.31
C THR A 288 12.50 -0.64 2.87
N SER A 289 13.29 0.42 2.62
CA SER A 289 13.65 0.86 1.25
C SER A 289 15.12 0.67 0.90
N ALA A 290 15.99 0.37 1.88
CA ALA A 290 17.43 0.24 1.66
C ALA A 290 17.95 -1.20 1.78
N VAL A 291 17.08 -2.17 1.63
CA VAL A 291 17.39 -3.60 1.71
C VAL A 291 16.76 -4.33 0.54
N GLU A 292 17.38 -5.46 0.20
CA GLU A 292 16.79 -6.40 -0.74
C GLU A 292 15.49 -6.97 -0.17
N VAL A 293 14.41 -6.86 -0.94
CA VAL A 293 13.13 -7.50 -0.59
C VAL A 293 12.48 -8.04 -1.84
N THR A 294 12.49 -9.35 -1.97
CA THR A 294 11.79 -10.08 -3.02
C THR A 294 10.80 -11.07 -2.41
N LEU A 295 9.65 -11.21 -3.06
CA LEU A 295 8.53 -12.00 -2.58
C LEU A 295 8.22 -13.12 -3.58
N ASP A 296 8.02 -14.33 -3.08
CA ASP A 296 7.46 -15.44 -3.85
C ASP A 296 5.93 -15.23 -4.01
N ILE A 297 5.45 -15.28 -5.24
CA ILE A 297 4.02 -15.17 -5.60
C ILE A 297 3.43 -16.49 -6.07
N SER A 298 4.15 -17.61 -5.94
CA SER A 298 3.72 -18.92 -6.44
C SER A 298 2.37 -19.34 -5.88
N LYS A 299 2.06 -18.96 -4.63
CA LYS A 299 0.76 -19.22 -4.01
C LYS A 299 -0.36 -18.46 -4.74
N ALA A 300 -0.20 -17.17 -4.99
CA ALA A 300 -1.17 -16.38 -5.74
C ALA A 300 -1.36 -16.92 -7.18
N GLN A 301 -0.27 -17.38 -7.82
CA GLN A 301 -0.35 -18.00 -9.15
C GLN A 301 -1.14 -19.30 -9.14
N ARG A 302 -0.92 -20.17 -8.15
CA ARG A 302 -1.63 -21.46 -8.07
C ARG A 302 -3.10 -21.30 -7.67
N GLU A 303 -3.37 -20.54 -6.62
CA GLU A 303 -4.68 -20.51 -5.97
C GLU A 303 -5.61 -19.46 -6.56
N LEU A 304 -5.08 -18.28 -6.90
CA LEU A 304 -5.85 -17.20 -7.54
C LEU A 304 -5.77 -17.26 -9.08
N CYS A 305 -4.89 -18.07 -9.67
CA CYS A 305 -4.49 -17.99 -11.08
C CYS A 305 -3.93 -16.59 -11.44
N TYR A 306 -3.29 -15.93 -10.47
CA TYR A 306 -2.77 -14.60 -10.64
C TYR A 306 -1.64 -14.56 -11.67
N LYS A 307 -1.77 -13.64 -12.61
CA LYS A 307 -0.70 -13.22 -13.53
C LYS A 307 -0.78 -11.70 -13.65
N PRO A 308 0.34 -10.98 -13.63
CA PRO A 308 0.35 -9.56 -13.96
C PRO A 308 -0.31 -9.32 -15.32
N ILE A 309 -1.26 -8.38 -15.38
CA ILE A 309 -1.97 -8.00 -16.61
C ILE A 309 -1.34 -6.79 -17.31
N ILE A 310 -0.49 -6.07 -16.59
CA ILE A 310 0.32 -4.96 -17.12
C ILE A 310 1.78 -5.34 -16.92
N SER A 311 2.53 -5.34 -18.02
CA SER A 311 3.98 -5.52 -17.98
C SER A 311 4.69 -4.25 -17.48
N TRP A 312 5.94 -4.39 -17.10
CA TRP A 312 6.79 -3.27 -16.70
C TRP A 312 6.87 -2.16 -17.77
N GLN A 313 7.06 -2.55 -19.03
CA GLN A 313 7.17 -1.62 -20.16
C GLN A 313 5.87 -0.87 -20.42
N GLU A 314 4.74 -1.57 -20.39
CA GLU A 314 3.42 -0.97 -20.57
C GLU A 314 3.10 0.05 -19.46
N GLY A 315 3.38 -0.29 -18.18
CA GLY A 315 3.16 0.61 -17.06
C GLY A 315 4.04 1.88 -17.14
N LEU A 316 5.31 1.74 -17.55
CA LEU A 316 6.18 2.90 -17.78
C LEU A 316 5.69 3.78 -18.92
N ALA A 317 5.23 3.18 -20.01
CA ALA A 317 4.65 3.92 -21.15
C ALA A 317 3.39 4.68 -20.74
N GLU A 318 2.51 4.06 -19.92
CA GLU A 318 1.33 4.74 -19.35
C GLU A 318 1.75 5.98 -18.54
N LEU A 319 2.74 5.86 -17.65
CA LEU A 319 3.23 6.98 -16.83
C LEU A 319 3.83 8.10 -17.68
N ALA A 320 4.59 7.78 -18.72
CA ALA A 320 5.19 8.77 -19.61
C ALA A 320 4.12 9.57 -20.35
N LEU A 321 3.08 8.91 -20.87
CA LEU A 321 1.95 9.56 -21.54
C LEU A 321 1.17 10.50 -20.60
N MET A 322 1.02 10.12 -19.33
CA MET A 322 0.33 10.95 -18.33
C MET A 322 1.16 12.19 -17.96
N SER A 323 2.47 12.07 -17.87
CA SER A 323 3.38 13.18 -17.57
C SER A 323 3.31 14.27 -18.65
N VAL A 324 3.28 13.88 -19.91
CA VAL A 324 3.15 14.82 -21.04
C VAL A 324 1.83 15.59 -20.97
N LYS A 325 0.70 14.91 -20.65
CA LYS A 325 -0.62 15.55 -20.54
C LYS A 325 -0.73 16.53 -19.36
N GLN A 326 0.06 16.38 -18.31
CA GLN A 326 0.08 17.30 -17.17
C GLN A 326 0.96 18.53 -17.41
N SER A 327 1.85 18.47 -18.40
CA SER A 327 2.78 19.54 -18.75
C SER A 327 2.27 20.42 -19.91
N ALA A 328 1.21 19.97 -20.63
CA ALA A 328 0.51 20.69 -21.68
C ALA A 328 -0.73 21.42 -21.12
#